data_d937acda9aa2e9b07faea0f7a892a34f
#
_entry.id   d937acda9aa2e9b07faea0f7a892a34f
#
_cell.length_a   1.000
_cell.length_b   1.000
_cell.length_c   1.000
_cell.angle_alpha   90.00
_cell.angle_beta   90.00
_cell.angle_gamma   90.00
#
_symmetry.space_group_name_H-M   'P 1'
#
loop_
_entity.id
_entity.type
_entity.pdbx_description
1 polymer ?
#
loop_
_entity_poly.entity_id
_entity_poly.type
_entity_poly.pdbx_seq_one_letter_code
_entity_poly.pdbx_strand_id
1 'polypeptide(L)'
;MNGRKLWITNAAEASFFLVFATVDASAGYKGITAFLVERSNAGLKVGKKEDKLGIRASSTCEVILDDCRVSRADVVGEVGKGYKIAIETLNEGRIGIGAQMLGIAQGALDCAVAYAKQRQQFGSPIASFQGVQFALAQMAVEVEASRLLVYNAARLCEAGKPFVAEAAMAKYQASQTAERVASQ
;
A
#
# COMPACT_ATOMS: atom_id res chain seq x y z
N MET A 1 17.58 20.47 -5.70
CA MET A 1 17.25 19.10 -6.17
C MET A 1 16.64 19.17 -7.55
N ASN A 2 17.00 18.24 -8.44
CA ASN A 2 16.47 18.16 -9.79
C ASN A 2 16.06 16.73 -10.08
N GLY A 3 14.87 16.50 -10.66
CA GLY A 3 14.37 15.18 -11.00
C GLY A 3 12.87 15.09 -11.04
N ARG A 4 12.36 13.86 -11.27
CA ARG A 4 10.93 13.58 -11.34
C ARG A 4 10.58 12.38 -10.48
N LYS A 5 9.43 12.45 -9.85
CA LYS A 5 8.82 11.33 -9.10
C LYS A 5 7.49 11.00 -9.77
N LEU A 6 7.29 9.74 -10.12
CA LEU A 6 6.07 9.29 -10.78
C LEU A 6 5.13 8.61 -9.79
N TRP A 7 3.85 8.67 -10.09
CA TRP A 7 2.77 7.98 -9.38
C TRP A 7 2.72 8.29 -7.88
N ILE A 8 2.87 9.58 -7.55
CA ILE A 8 2.83 10.01 -6.15
C ILE A 8 1.38 10.18 -5.70
N THR A 9 1.00 9.33 -4.76
CA THR A 9 -0.34 9.33 -4.15
C THR A 9 -0.57 10.63 -3.38
N ASN A 10 -1.76 11.21 -3.52
CA ASN A 10 -2.21 12.45 -2.88
C ASN A 10 -1.38 13.69 -3.24
N ALA A 11 -0.55 13.65 -4.28
CA ALA A 11 0.29 14.79 -4.63
C ALA A 11 -0.51 16.03 -5.03
N ALA A 12 -1.73 15.88 -5.56
CA ALA A 12 -2.59 17.01 -5.90
C ALA A 12 -3.04 17.80 -4.65
N GLU A 13 -3.25 17.13 -3.54
CA GLU A 13 -3.80 17.67 -2.30
C GLU A 13 -2.74 17.97 -1.23
N ALA A 14 -1.54 17.36 -1.32
CA ALA A 14 -0.49 17.48 -0.32
C ALA A 14 0.00 18.92 -0.14
N SER A 15 0.15 19.36 1.11
CA SER A 15 0.75 20.66 1.47
C SER A 15 2.27 20.58 1.59
N PHE A 16 2.82 19.39 1.86
CA PHE A 16 4.25 19.12 1.90
C PHE A 16 4.55 17.70 1.41
N PHE A 17 5.79 17.47 1.01
CA PHE A 17 6.27 16.22 0.42
C PHE A 17 7.51 15.72 1.16
N LEU A 18 7.51 14.45 1.55
CA LEU A 18 8.73 13.78 1.98
C LEU A 18 9.46 13.25 0.74
N VAL A 19 10.58 13.89 0.41
CA VAL A 19 11.35 13.61 -0.81
C VAL A 19 12.65 12.90 -0.45
N PHE A 20 12.87 11.72 -1.02
CA PHE A 20 14.15 11.02 -0.93
C PHE A 20 14.99 11.38 -2.16
N ALA A 21 16.15 11.99 -1.92
CA ALA A 21 17.08 12.37 -2.97
C ALA A 21 18.53 12.10 -2.54
N THR A 22 19.42 11.84 -3.50
CA THR A 22 20.83 11.63 -3.19
C THR A 22 21.56 12.98 -3.10
N VAL A 23 22.39 13.11 -2.09
CA VAL A 23 23.34 14.23 -1.94
C VAL A 23 24.74 13.85 -2.46
N ASP A 24 24.97 12.54 -2.63
CA ASP A 24 26.21 11.98 -3.17
C ASP A 24 25.89 10.72 -3.98
N ALA A 25 25.92 10.82 -5.29
CA ALA A 25 25.64 9.70 -6.18
C ALA A 25 26.71 8.58 -6.09
N SER A 26 27.95 8.92 -5.73
CA SER A 26 29.06 7.96 -5.62
C SER A 26 28.89 7.06 -4.41
N ALA A 27 28.19 7.51 -3.36
CA ALA A 27 27.93 6.77 -2.14
C ALA A 27 26.77 5.76 -2.26
N GLY A 28 26.14 5.64 -3.43
CA GLY A 28 25.00 4.75 -3.66
C GLY A 28 23.85 5.03 -2.68
N TYR A 29 23.29 3.99 -2.04
CA TYR A 29 22.18 4.16 -1.09
C TYR A 29 22.56 4.97 0.17
N LYS A 30 23.84 5.04 0.53
CA LYS A 30 24.36 5.85 1.64
C LYS A 30 24.35 7.35 1.34
N GLY A 31 24.23 7.75 0.08
CA GLY A 31 24.05 9.15 -0.31
C GLY A 31 22.61 9.64 -0.21
N ILE A 32 21.63 8.73 -0.03
CA ILE A 32 20.20 9.09 0.01
C ILE A 32 19.85 9.77 1.33
N THR A 33 19.22 10.93 1.21
CA THR A 33 18.74 11.75 2.34
C THR A 33 17.24 12.01 2.16
N ALA A 34 16.50 12.08 3.26
CA ALA A 34 15.09 12.45 3.27
C ALA A 34 14.94 13.96 3.53
N PHE A 35 14.10 14.62 2.75
CA PHE A 35 13.83 16.06 2.85
C PHE A 35 12.34 16.30 2.96
N LEU A 36 11.95 17.24 3.82
CA LEU A 36 10.61 17.79 3.84
C LEU A 36 10.56 18.99 2.88
N VAL A 37 9.69 18.95 1.88
CA VAL A 37 9.56 20.00 0.87
C VAL A 37 8.13 20.52 0.90
N GLU A 38 7.96 21.81 1.15
CA GLU A 38 6.65 22.45 1.10
C GLU A 38 6.16 22.58 -0.35
N ARG A 39 4.83 22.51 -0.52
CA ARG A 39 4.20 22.73 -1.82
C ARG A 39 4.48 24.13 -2.40
N SER A 40 4.69 25.11 -1.54
CA SER A 40 5.04 26.50 -1.91
C SER A 40 6.45 26.68 -2.47
N ASN A 41 7.31 25.65 -2.40
CA ASN A 41 8.65 25.71 -2.94
C ASN A 41 8.60 25.97 -4.46
N ALA A 42 9.25 27.05 -4.90
CA ALA A 42 9.21 27.49 -6.30
C ALA A 42 9.74 26.44 -7.30
N GLY A 43 10.62 25.55 -6.84
CA GLY A 43 11.19 24.46 -7.62
C GLY A 43 10.37 23.16 -7.60
N LEU A 44 9.23 23.11 -6.89
CA LEU A 44 8.34 21.95 -6.86
C LEU A 44 7.09 22.21 -7.69
N LYS A 45 6.80 21.33 -8.62
CA LYS A 45 5.57 21.37 -9.42
C LYS A 45 4.87 20.02 -9.38
N VAL A 46 3.56 20.03 -9.19
CA VAL A 46 2.72 18.84 -9.34
C VAL A 46 2.27 18.78 -10.79
N GLY A 47 2.60 17.68 -11.45
CA GLY A 47 2.28 17.46 -12.85
C GLY A 47 0.89 16.84 -13.06
N LYS A 48 0.74 16.12 -14.16
CA LYS A 48 -0.52 15.49 -14.57
C LYS A 48 -1.03 14.51 -13.51
N LYS A 49 -2.35 14.54 -13.28
CA LYS A 49 -3.07 13.50 -12.53
C LYS A 49 -3.33 12.31 -13.44
N GLU A 50 -2.99 11.13 -12.97
CA GLU A 50 -3.17 9.86 -13.71
C GLU A 50 -4.64 9.40 -13.67
N ASP A 51 -5.10 8.85 -14.79
CA ASP A 51 -6.37 8.12 -14.87
C ASP A 51 -6.12 6.65 -14.50
N LYS A 52 -6.64 6.24 -13.34
CA LYS A 52 -6.35 4.92 -12.76
C LYS A 52 -7.52 3.97 -12.91
N LEU A 53 -7.21 2.67 -13.01
CA LEU A 53 -8.20 1.60 -13.02
C LEU A 53 -9.03 1.56 -11.72
N GLY A 54 -8.36 1.73 -10.56
CA GLY A 54 -9.00 1.71 -9.24
C GLY A 54 -8.43 2.77 -8.30
N ILE A 55 -9.00 2.85 -7.09
CA ILE A 55 -8.65 3.86 -6.06
C ILE A 55 -8.68 5.28 -6.64
N ARG A 56 -9.69 5.58 -7.44
CA ARG A 56 -9.82 6.84 -8.20
C ARG A 56 -10.10 8.04 -7.31
N ALA A 57 -10.57 7.82 -6.09
CA ALA A 57 -10.85 8.86 -5.11
C ALA A 57 -9.59 9.57 -4.62
N SER A 58 -8.43 8.90 -4.59
CA SER A 58 -7.15 9.55 -4.30
C SER A 58 -6.45 9.99 -5.59
N SER A 59 -5.82 11.16 -5.58
CA SER A 59 -4.99 11.58 -6.71
C SER A 59 -3.71 10.76 -6.80
N THR A 60 -3.18 10.63 -8.00
CA THR A 60 -1.85 10.09 -8.26
C THR A 60 -1.24 10.94 -9.35
N CYS A 61 -0.15 11.65 -9.04
CA CYS A 61 0.43 12.62 -9.95
C CYS A 61 1.94 12.43 -10.10
N GLU A 62 2.48 13.04 -11.12
CA GLU A 62 3.91 13.31 -11.22
C GLU A 62 4.27 14.46 -10.27
N VAL A 63 5.45 14.40 -9.65
CA VAL A 63 6.06 15.52 -8.92
C VAL A 63 7.39 15.86 -9.61
N ILE A 64 7.51 17.09 -10.04
CA ILE A 64 8.65 17.62 -10.77
C ILE A 64 9.46 18.51 -9.83
N LEU A 65 10.73 18.24 -9.71
CA LEU A 65 11.70 19.04 -8.97
C LEU A 65 12.64 19.68 -9.98
N ASP A 66 12.66 21.00 -10.04
CA ASP A 66 13.45 21.80 -10.96
C ASP A 66 14.07 22.96 -10.17
N ASP A 67 15.39 22.91 -9.97
CA ASP A 67 16.14 23.78 -9.06
C ASP A 67 15.45 23.93 -7.67
N CYS A 68 14.84 22.86 -7.21
CA CYS A 68 14.14 22.82 -5.94
C CYS A 68 15.15 22.95 -4.79
N ARG A 69 15.20 24.14 -4.20
CA ARG A 69 16.14 24.46 -3.13
C ARG A 69 15.58 24.05 -1.78
N VAL A 70 16.42 23.38 -1.00
CA VAL A 70 16.13 22.97 0.37
C VAL A 70 17.32 23.35 1.26
N SER A 71 17.04 23.60 2.51
CA SER A 71 18.04 23.93 3.51
C SER A 71 18.40 22.71 4.36
N ARG A 72 19.37 22.87 5.23
CA ARG A 72 19.71 21.82 6.20
C ARG A 72 18.59 21.59 7.22
N ALA A 73 17.76 22.60 7.50
CA ALA A 73 16.61 22.49 8.39
C ALA A 73 15.50 21.61 7.81
N ASP A 74 15.47 21.42 6.48
CA ASP A 74 14.48 20.58 5.79
C ASP A 74 14.86 19.09 5.78
N VAL A 75 16.04 18.73 6.32
CA VAL A 75 16.48 17.33 6.41
C VAL A 75 15.71 16.59 7.49
N VAL A 76 15.08 15.50 7.11
CA VAL A 76 14.40 14.58 8.04
C VAL A 76 15.38 13.50 8.48
N GLY A 77 15.71 13.50 9.77
CA GLY A 77 16.75 12.64 10.33
C GLY A 77 18.15 13.16 10.04
N GLU A 78 19.03 12.32 9.52
CA GLU A 78 20.42 12.62 9.24
C GLU A 78 20.73 12.55 7.74
N VAL A 79 21.67 13.38 7.28
CA VAL A 79 22.19 13.31 5.90
C VAL A 79 22.78 11.92 5.62
N GLY A 80 22.41 11.31 4.49
CA GLY A 80 22.83 9.97 4.11
C GLY A 80 22.06 8.81 4.79
N LYS A 81 21.09 9.09 5.66
CA LYS A 81 20.28 8.07 6.34
C LYS A 81 18.85 7.92 5.76
N GLY A 82 18.54 8.60 4.68
CA GLY A 82 17.20 8.56 4.07
C GLY A 82 16.80 7.17 3.59
N TYR A 83 17.74 6.37 3.08
CA TYR A 83 17.43 4.99 2.68
C TYR A 83 16.94 4.14 3.86
N LYS A 84 17.54 4.28 5.03
CA LYS A 84 17.10 3.59 6.25
C LYS A 84 15.66 3.96 6.60
N ILE A 85 15.36 5.27 6.62
CA ILE A 85 14.01 5.78 6.90
C ILE A 85 13.00 5.19 5.92
N ALA A 86 13.32 5.19 4.61
CA ALA A 86 12.45 4.64 3.58
C ALA A 86 12.15 3.16 3.80
N ILE A 87 13.17 2.34 4.06
CA ILE A 87 13.01 0.88 4.22
C ILE A 87 12.22 0.54 5.48
N GLU A 88 12.50 1.19 6.60
CA GLU A 88 11.77 0.99 7.86
C GLU A 88 10.28 1.32 7.67
N THR A 89 9.97 2.49 7.11
CA THR A 89 8.58 2.91 6.82
C THR A 89 7.88 1.94 5.85
N LEU A 90 8.57 1.47 4.81
CA LEU A 90 8.00 0.53 3.85
C LEU A 90 7.75 -0.86 4.46
N ASN A 91 8.56 -1.30 5.42
CA ASN A 91 8.34 -2.58 6.11
C ASN A 91 7.06 -2.54 6.95
N GLU A 92 6.84 -1.48 7.72
CA GLU A 92 5.59 -1.27 8.46
C GLU A 92 4.40 -1.07 7.50
N GLY A 93 4.59 -0.30 6.44
CA GLY A 93 3.58 -0.07 5.41
C GLY A 93 3.07 -1.35 4.75
N ARG A 94 3.90 -2.40 4.64
CA ARG A 94 3.46 -3.71 4.12
C ARG A 94 2.39 -4.34 4.98
N ILE A 95 2.48 -4.21 6.32
CA ILE A 95 1.44 -4.70 7.24
C ILE A 95 0.13 -3.94 7.00
N GLY A 96 0.19 -2.61 6.91
CA GLY A 96 -0.99 -1.77 6.66
C GLY A 96 -1.69 -2.11 5.33
N ILE A 97 -0.91 -2.29 4.25
CA ILE A 97 -1.46 -2.71 2.94
C ILE A 97 -2.01 -4.14 3.01
N GLY A 98 -1.33 -5.04 3.72
CA GLY A 98 -1.85 -6.40 3.96
C GLY A 98 -3.22 -6.38 4.65
N ALA A 99 -3.38 -5.53 5.67
CA ALA A 99 -4.64 -5.36 6.39
C ALA A 99 -5.74 -4.76 5.49
N GLN A 100 -5.41 -3.79 4.64
CA GLN A 100 -6.33 -3.22 3.66
C GLN A 100 -6.83 -4.29 2.68
N MET A 101 -5.94 -5.11 2.13
CA MET A 101 -6.30 -6.19 1.20
C MET A 101 -7.16 -7.26 1.89
N LEU A 102 -6.83 -7.62 3.13
CA LEU A 102 -7.63 -8.51 3.95
C LEU A 102 -9.06 -7.97 4.15
N GLY A 103 -9.21 -6.67 4.42
CA GLY A 103 -10.52 -6.03 4.56
C GLY A 103 -11.35 -6.09 3.27
N ILE A 104 -10.72 -5.89 2.12
CA ILE A 104 -11.37 -6.04 0.80
C ILE A 104 -11.84 -7.47 0.58
N ALA A 105 -10.96 -8.46 0.84
CA ALA A 105 -11.30 -9.87 0.68
C ALA A 105 -12.46 -10.29 1.61
N GLN A 106 -12.44 -9.86 2.87
CA GLN A 106 -13.51 -10.14 3.82
C GLN A 106 -14.84 -9.53 3.37
N GLY A 107 -14.84 -8.25 2.97
CA GLY A 107 -16.05 -7.58 2.49
C GLY A 107 -16.64 -8.24 1.23
N ALA A 108 -15.80 -8.68 0.30
CA ALA A 108 -16.23 -9.41 -0.89
C ALA A 108 -16.84 -10.76 -0.54
N LEU A 109 -16.22 -11.52 0.38
CA LEU A 109 -16.76 -12.80 0.89
C LEU A 109 -18.12 -12.60 1.58
N ASP A 110 -18.25 -11.59 2.45
CA ASP A 110 -19.50 -11.31 3.14
C ASP A 110 -20.64 -10.98 2.16
N CYS A 111 -20.34 -10.17 1.15
CA CYS A 111 -21.29 -9.85 0.07
C CYS A 111 -21.67 -11.11 -0.73
N ALA A 112 -20.70 -11.95 -1.10
CA ALA A 112 -20.94 -13.19 -1.84
C ALA A 112 -21.83 -14.17 -1.04
N VAL A 113 -21.55 -14.36 0.25
CA VAL A 113 -22.34 -15.21 1.13
C VAL A 113 -23.78 -14.69 1.29
N ALA A 114 -23.93 -13.37 1.50
CA ALA A 114 -25.25 -12.75 1.61
C ALA A 114 -26.07 -12.93 0.32
N TYR A 115 -25.45 -12.66 -0.82
CA TYR A 115 -26.09 -12.83 -2.12
C TYR A 115 -26.48 -14.29 -2.41
N ALA A 116 -25.57 -15.24 -2.14
CA ALA A 116 -25.84 -16.65 -2.38
C ALA A 116 -27.01 -17.20 -1.56
N LYS A 117 -27.27 -16.64 -0.37
CA LYS A 117 -28.43 -17.00 0.47
C LYS A 117 -29.75 -16.42 -0.07
N GLN A 118 -29.71 -15.32 -0.80
CA GLN A 118 -30.91 -14.63 -1.29
C GLN A 118 -31.27 -15.03 -2.73
N ARG A 119 -30.26 -15.18 -3.60
CA ARG A 119 -30.45 -15.53 -5.00
C ARG A 119 -30.98 -16.93 -5.15
N GLN A 120 -32.07 -17.09 -5.87
CA GLN A 120 -32.68 -18.39 -6.14
C GLN A 120 -32.49 -18.79 -7.60
N GLN A 121 -32.18 -20.06 -7.81
CA GLN A 121 -32.20 -20.76 -9.09
C GLN A 121 -32.68 -22.21 -8.86
N PHE A 122 -33.37 -22.77 -9.84
CA PHE A 122 -33.91 -24.13 -9.78
C PHE A 122 -34.75 -24.41 -8.50
N GLY A 123 -35.48 -23.38 -8.04
CA GLY A 123 -36.35 -23.50 -6.86
C GLY A 123 -35.67 -23.46 -5.49
N SER A 124 -34.37 -23.14 -5.43
CA SER A 124 -33.61 -23.10 -4.19
C SER A 124 -32.58 -21.94 -4.16
N PRO A 125 -32.19 -21.46 -2.97
CA PRO A 125 -31.07 -20.52 -2.87
C PRO A 125 -29.79 -21.12 -3.47
N ILE A 126 -29.01 -20.33 -4.20
CA ILE A 126 -27.79 -20.85 -4.84
C ILE A 126 -26.75 -21.33 -3.82
N ALA A 127 -26.82 -20.88 -2.57
CA ALA A 127 -26.02 -21.38 -1.46
C ALA A 127 -26.25 -22.88 -1.16
N SER A 128 -27.32 -23.49 -1.66
CA SER A 128 -27.58 -24.93 -1.49
C SER A 128 -26.79 -25.82 -2.48
N PHE A 129 -26.22 -25.22 -3.54
CA PHE A 129 -25.49 -25.98 -4.55
C PHE A 129 -24.02 -26.16 -4.16
N GLN A 130 -23.51 -27.40 -4.23
CA GLN A 130 -22.14 -27.74 -3.83
C GLN A 130 -21.08 -26.90 -4.55
N GLY A 131 -21.26 -26.60 -5.84
CA GLY A 131 -20.32 -25.76 -6.59
C GLY A 131 -20.15 -24.37 -5.97
N VAL A 132 -21.24 -23.77 -5.49
CA VAL A 132 -21.19 -22.46 -4.79
C VAL A 132 -20.60 -22.62 -3.38
N GLN A 133 -21.00 -23.69 -2.66
CA GLN A 133 -20.49 -23.96 -1.31
C GLN A 133 -18.98 -24.15 -1.29
N PHE A 134 -18.43 -24.90 -2.25
CA PHE A 134 -16.99 -25.15 -2.33
C PHE A 134 -16.21 -23.87 -2.66
N ALA A 135 -16.73 -23.03 -3.55
CA ALA A 135 -16.12 -21.74 -3.84
C ALA A 135 -16.10 -20.84 -2.59
N LEU A 136 -17.23 -20.72 -1.88
CA LEU A 136 -17.34 -19.92 -0.65
C LEU A 136 -16.42 -20.47 0.46
N ALA A 137 -16.33 -21.78 0.61
CA ALA A 137 -15.45 -22.42 1.59
C ALA A 137 -13.98 -22.15 1.29
N GLN A 138 -13.57 -22.24 0.02
CA GLN A 138 -12.22 -21.92 -0.42
C GLN A 138 -11.87 -20.45 -0.11
N MET A 139 -12.75 -19.51 -0.47
CA MET A 139 -12.57 -18.09 -0.17
C MET A 139 -12.43 -17.85 1.34
N ALA A 140 -13.26 -18.50 2.17
CA ALA A 140 -13.20 -18.36 3.62
C ALA A 140 -11.86 -18.82 4.19
N VAL A 141 -11.33 -19.96 3.73
CA VAL A 141 -10.01 -20.47 4.14
C VAL A 141 -8.90 -19.50 3.77
N GLU A 142 -8.92 -18.95 2.56
CA GLU A 142 -7.89 -18.01 2.08
C GLU A 142 -7.92 -16.67 2.85
N VAL A 143 -9.11 -16.17 3.15
CA VAL A 143 -9.28 -14.96 3.98
C VAL A 143 -8.73 -15.20 5.39
N GLU A 144 -9.02 -16.34 6.00
CA GLU A 144 -8.52 -16.65 7.35
C GLU A 144 -6.99 -16.86 7.36
N ALA A 145 -6.44 -17.56 6.38
CA ALA A 145 -4.99 -17.71 6.25
C ALA A 145 -4.29 -16.34 6.11
N SER A 146 -4.85 -15.44 5.30
CA SER A 146 -4.35 -14.08 5.13
C SER A 146 -4.45 -13.28 6.43
N ARG A 147 -5.53 -13.43 7.19
CA ARG A 147 -5.74 -12.80 8.49
C ARG A 147 -4.64 -13.20 9.48
N LEU A 148 -4.38 -14.48 9.60
CA LEU A 148 -3.35 -15.00 10.50
C LEU A 148 -1.96 -14.46 10.16
N LEU A 149 -1.61 -14.37 8.88
CA LEU A 149 -0.33 -13.80 8.44
C LEU A 149 -0.22 -12.29 8.76
N VAL A 150 -1.26 -11.52 8.47
CA VAL A 150 -1.28 -10.07 8.73
C VAL A 150 -1.19 -9.80 10.23
N TYR A 151 -1.96 -10.48 11.04
CA TYR A 151 -1.96 -10.29 12.49
C TYR A 151 -0.66 -10.78 13.14
N ASN A 152 -0.05 -11.86 12.62
CA ASN A 152 1.25 -12.30 13.08
C ASN A 152 2.34 -11.24 12.82
N ALA A 153 2.38 -10.68 11.61
CA ALA A 153 3.32 -9.62 11.26
C ALA A 153 3.13 -8.37 12.15
N ALA A 154 1.88 -7.96 12.38
CA ALA A 154 1.56 -6.84 13.26
C ALA A 154 2.01 -7.07 14.69
N ARG A 155 1.75 -8.26 15.25
CA ARG A 155 2.14 -8.63 16.62
C ARG A 155 3.67 -8.68 16.79
N LEU A 156 4.41 -9.16 15.78
CA LEU A 156 5.87 -9.15 15.81
C LEU A 156 6.41 -7.73 15.79
N CYS A 157 5.87 -6.87 14.94
CA CYS A 157 6.21 -5.46 14.87
C CYS A 157 5.97 -4.75 16.22
N GLU A 158 4.79 -4.91 16.82
CA GLU A 158 4.42 -4.35 18.13
C GLU A 158 5.35 -4.83 19.25
N ALA A 159 5.76 -6.10 19.20
CA ALA A 159 6.70 -6.68 20.16
C ALA A 159 8.17 -6.30 19.93
N GLY A 160 8.49 -5.45 18.96
CA GLY A 160 9.84 -5.05 18.59
C GLY A 160 10.72 -6.22 18.08
N LYS A 161 10.09 -7.28 17.58
CA LYS A 161 10.80 -8.46 17.02
C LYS A 161 11.02 -8.26 15.52
N PRO A 162 11.98 -8.98 14.92
CA PRO A 162 12.12 -9.01 13.46
C PRO A 162 10.82 -9.45 12.78
N PHE A 163 10.34 -8.68 11.78
CA PHE A 163 9.05 -8.90 11.12
C PHE A 163 9.09 -8.69 9.60
N VAL A 164 10.23 -8.40 9.02
CA VAL A 164 10.36 -8.00 7.61
C VAL A 164 9.86 -9.08 6.65
N ALA A 165 10.22 -10.34 6.92
CA ALA A 165 9.79 -11.48 6.12
C ALA A 165 8.28 -11.72 6.27
N GLU A 166 7.78 -11.66 7.50
CA GLU A 166 6.36 -11.86 7.82
C GLU A 166 5.49 -10.75 7.21
N ALA A 167 5.94 -9.49 7.25
CA ALA A 167 5.26 -8.37 6.59
C ALA A 167 5.22 -8.54 5.06
N ALA A 168 6.30 -9.04 4.46
CA ALA A 168 6.34 -9.32 3.04
C ALA A 168 5.39 -10.45 2.65
N MET A 169 5.39 -11.56 3.40
CA MET A 169 4.48 -12.68 3.21
C MET A 169 3.02 -12.27 3.40
N ALA A 170 2.73 -11.52 4.45
CA ALA A 170 1.37 -11.02 4.74
C ALA A 170 0.83 -10.17 3.61
N LYS A 171 1.59 -9.17 3.14
CA LYS A 171 1.20 -8.34 2.00
C LYS A 171 0.99 -9.16 0.74
N TYR A 172 1.92 -10.06 0.42
CA TYR A 172 1.84 -10.89 -0.79
C TYR A 172 0.60 -11.77 -0.77
N GLN A 173 0.40 -12.56 0.29
CA GLN A 173 -0.74 -13.45 0.41
C GLN A 173 -2.07 -12.69 0.41
N ALA A 174 -2.19 -11.63 1.20
CA ALA A 174 -3.43 -10.85 1.29
C ALA A 174 -3.81 -10.21 -0.06
N SER A 175 -2.83 -9.76 -0.86
CA SER A 175 -3.11 -9.20 -2.18
C SER A 175 -3.63 -10.24 -3.17
N GLN A 176 -3.07 -11.45 -3.17
CA GLN A 176 -3.53 -12.57 -3.99
C GLN A 176 -4.95 -13.01 -3.61
N THR A 177 -5.20 -13.10 -2.28
CA THR A 177 -6.51 -13.45 -1.75
C THR A 177 -7.56 -12.40 -2.12
N ALA A 178 -7.25 -11.11 -1.97
CA ALA A 178 -8.18 -10.03 -2.29
C ALA A 178 -8.59 -10.03 -3.76
N GLU A 179 -7.62 -10.18 -4.66
CA GLU A 179 -7.88 -10.27 -6.10
C GLU A 179 -8.77 -11.47 -6.44
N ARG A 180 -8.44 -12.66 -5.93
CA ARG A 180 -9.18 -13.88 -6.20
C ARG A 180 -10.61 -13.84 -5.65
N VAL A 181 -10.77 -13.45 -4.37
CA VAL A 181 -12.10 -13.40 -3.73
C VAL A 181 -12.99 -12.34 -4.36
N ALA A 182 -12.44 -11.19 -4.77
CA ALA A 182 -13.22 -10.14 -5.40
C ALA A 182 -13.60 -10.47 -6.87
N SER A 183 -12.89 -11.40 -7.51
CA SER A 183 -13.13 -11.78 -8.92
C SER A 183 -14.06 -12.99 -9.08
N GLN A 184 -14.32 -13.75 -8.03
CA GLN A 184 -15.24 -14.91 -8.01
C GLN A 184 -16.69 -14.51 -7.73
#